data_5629793d9facd2d824e3c3bf543050d9
#
_entry.id   5629793d9facd2d824e3c3bf543050d9
#
_cell.length_a   1.000
_cell.length_b   1.000
_cell.length_c   1.000
_cell.angle_alpha   90.00
_cell.angle_beta   90.00
_cell.angle_gamma   90.00
#
_symmetry.space_group_name_H-M   'P 1'
#
loop_
_entity.id
_entity.type
_entity.pdbx_description
1 polymer ?
#
loop_
_entity_poly.entity_id
_entity_poly.type
_entity_poly.pdbx_seq_one_letter_code
_entity_poly.pdbx_strand_id
1 'polypeptide(L)'
;MPRFYVNLPLEQASEISLPEDVVRHISVLRLRLTDTISLFNGDGYDYVAEFSEFERRKISVKIIAANLVQNESKLNLTLLMSIIASDKFDWVVQKTVELGVTRLIPIYAQNTQRFKADKLASRMEHWRKIILSSSEQSGRARLLELLEPLELASAVASSTAAAKFILSPHHAGKLSLHAHESVDLLVGPEGGFNQAEVELAHQAGFNSWQLGGRIL
;
A
#
# COMPACT_ATOMS: atom_id res chain seq x y z
N MET A 1 -19.21 -10.18 -5.78
CA MET A 1 -18.95 -10.98 -4.55
C MET A 1 -18.20 -10.08 -3.58
N PRO A 2 -18.70 -9.86 -2.36
CA PRO A 2 -17.99 -9.08 -1.33
C PRO A 2 -16.65 -9.74 -0.97
N ARG A 3 -15.65 -8.92 -0.67
CA ARG A 3 -14.28 -9.35 -0.46
C ARG A 3 -13.75 -8.79 0.85
N PHE A 4 -13.13 -9.64 1.70
CA PHE A 4 -12.69 -9.28 3.04
C PHE A 4 -11.27 -9.77 3.30
N TYR A 5 -10.48 -8.91 3.93
CA TYR A 5 -9.19 -9.30 4.48
C TYR A 5 -9.38 -10.06 5.81
N VAL A 6 -8.60 -11.14 5.98
CA VAL A 6 -8.51 -11.86 7.26
C VAL A 6 -7.04 -12.17 7.57
N ASN A 7 -6.61 -11.86 8.78
CA ASN A 7 -5.26 -12.18 9.23
C ASN A 7 -5.22 -13.60 9.80
N LEU A 8 -5.58 -14.59 8.97
CA LEU A 8 -5.62 -16.00 9.31
C LEU A 8 -4.99 -16.83 8.19
N PRO A 9 -4.41 -18.00 8.48
CA PRO A 9 -4.08 -18.98 7.46
C PRO A 9 -5.34 -19.39 6.72
N LEU A 10 -5.29 -19.42 5.39
CA LEU A 10 -6.41 -19.82 4.54
C LEU A 10 -5.99 -21.00 3.69
N GLU A 11 -6.77 -22.08 3.76
CA GLU A 11 -6.53 -23.30 2.99
C GLU A 11 -7.84 -23.81 2.39
N GLN A 12 -7.76 -24.33 1.17
CA GLN A 12 -8.94 -24.94 0.52
C GLN A 12 -9.48 -26.11 1.33
N ALA A 13 -10.80 -26.23 1.39
CA ALA A 13 -11.56 -27.21 2.17
C ALA A 13 -11.50 -27.03 3.71
N SER A 14 -10.82 -26.00 4.22
CA SER A 14 -10.85 -25.65 5.64
C SER A 14 -12.12 -24.90 6.02
N GLU A 15 -12.45 -24.96 7.30
CA GLU A 15 -13.52 -24.17 7.92
C GLU A 15 -12.91 -23.24 8.95
N ILE A 16 -13.28 -21.95 8.88
CA ILE A 16 -12.75 -20.92 9.77
C ILE A 16 -13.87 -20.09 10.39
N SER A 17 -13.68 -19.65 11.61
CA SER A 17 -14.52 -18.63 12.25
C SER A 17 -13.97 -17.25 11.91
N LEU A 18 -14.84 -16.36 11.40
CA LEU A 18 -14.43 -15.02 10.95
C LEU A 18 -14.15 -14.09 12.13
N PRO A 19 -13.16 -13.19 12.02
CA PRO A 19 -12.88 -12.15 13.00
C PRO A 19 -14.08 -11.20 13.21
N GLU A 20 -14.18 -10.60 14.40
CA GLU A 20 -15.33 -9.76 14.79
C GLU A 20 -15.54 -8.54 13.90
N ASP A 21 -14.47 -7.94 13.40
CA ASP A 21 -14.51 -6.80 12.47
C ASP A 21 -15.11 -7.19 11.13
N VAL A 22 -14.77 -8.37 10.60
CA VAL A 22 -15.35 -8.94 9.38
C VAL A 22 -16.83 -9.31 9.60
N VAL A 23 -17.16 -9.94 10.73
CA VAL A 23 -18.57 -10.25 11.11
C VAL A 23 -19.41 -8.97 11.13
N ARG A 24 -18.88 -7.89 11.70
CA ARG A 24 -19.55 -6.58 11.74
C ARG A 24 -19.75 -6.02 10.33
N HIS A 25 -18.74 -6.11 9.46
CA HIS A 25 -18.82 -5.64 8.08
C HIS A 25 -19.84 -6.44 7.26
N ILE A 26 -19.87 -7.76 7.39
CA ILE A 26 -20.88 -8.65 6.77
C ILE A 26 -22.30 -8.24 7.18
N SER A 27 -22.49 -7.93 8.46
CA SER A 27 -23.80 -7.50 9.00
C SER A 27 -24.27 -6.17 8.39
N VAL A 28 -23.36 -5.23 8.14
CA VAL A 28 -23.67 -3.93 7.48
C VAL A 28 -24.07 -4.17 6.03
N LEU A 29 -23.42 -5.10 5.33
CA LEU A 29 -23.70 -5.45 3.94
C LEU A 29 -24.97 -6.30 3.78
N ARG A 30 -25.61 -6.73 4.88
CA ARG A 30 -26.84 -7.54 4.91
C ARG A 30 -26.73 -8.84 4.13
N LEU A 31 -25.57 -9.48 4.17
CA LEU A 31 -25.35 -10.78 3.54
C LEU A 31 -26.18 -11.86 4.24
N ARG A 32 -26.45 -12.94 3.49
CA ARG A 32 -27.28 -14.06 3.93
C ARG A 32 -26.47 -15.35 3.90
N LEU A 33 -26.94 -16.39 4.59
CA LEU A 33 -26.33 -17.73 4.60
C LEU A 33 -26.11 -18.33 3.20
N THR A 34 -26.93 -17.95 2.24
CA THR A 34 -26.86 -18.42 0.83
C THR A 34 -25.86 -17.66 -0.02
N ASP A 35 -25.30 -16.56 0.49
CA ASP A 35 -24.33 -15.77 -0.26
C ASP A 35 -22.95 -16.40 -0.18
N THR A 36 -22.10 -16.07 -1.15
CA THR A 36 -20.68 -16.41 -1.15
C THR A 36 -19.85 -15.15 -0.96
N ILE A 37 -18.71 -15.29 -0.31
CA ILE A 37 -17.74 -14.23 -0.11
C ILE A 37 -16.37 -14.63 -0.63
N SER A 38 -15.51 -13.65 -0.87
CA SER A 38 -14.10 -13.86 -1.09
C SER A 38 -13.31 -13.42 0.14
N LEU A 39 -12.37 -14.24 0.56
CA LEU A 39 -11.40 -13.92 1.61
C LEU A 39 -10.00 -13.82 1.01
N PHE A 40 -9.14 -13.00 1.58
CA PHE A 40 -7.72 -12.98 1.27
C PHE A 40 -6.92 -12.60 2.52
N ASN A 41 -5.65 -13.03 2.57
CA ASN A 41 -4.76 -12.80 3.70
C ASN A 41 -3.42 -12.13 3.31
N GLY A 42 -3.25 -11.74 2.04
CA GLY A 42 -2.04 -11.11 1.52
C GLY A 42 -1.07 -12.07 0.84
N ASP A 43 -1.38 -13.36 0.73
CA ASP A 43 -0.53 -14.38 0.12
C ASP A 43 -0.58 -14.42 -1.42
N GLY A 44 -1.50 -13.68 -2.02
CA GLY A 44 -1.70 -13.59 -3.46
C GLY A 44 -2.88 -14.41 -3.98
N TYR A 45 -3.66 -15.02 -3.11
CA TYR A 45 -4.85 -15.78 -3.48
C TYR A 45 -6.13 -15.10 -2.99
N ASP A 46 -7.20 -15.31 -3.75
CA ASP A 46 -8.58 -15.09 -3.32
C ASP A 46 -9.22 -16.44 -3.02
N TYR A 47 -9.76 -16.56 -1.83
CA TYR A 47 -10.41 -17.76 -1.33
C TYR A 47 -11.92 -17.58 -1.35
N VAL A 48 -12.61 -18.35 -2.20
CA VAL A 48 -14.08 -18.35 -2.24
C VAL A 48 -14.59 -19.16 -1.06
N ALA A 49 -15.50 -18.58 -0.31
CA ALA A 49 -16.05 -19.20 0.90
C ALA A 49 -17.57 -19.12 0.95
N GLU A 50 -18.20 -20.18 1.45
CA GLU A 50 -19.61 -20.29 1.76
C GLU A 50 -19.82 -20.24 3.26
N PHE A 51 -20.91 -19.63 3.70
CA PHE A 51 -21.25 -19.60 5.13
C PHE A 51 -21.67 -20.99 5.60
N SER A 52 -21.01 -21.51 6.66
CA SER A 52 -21.36 -22.77 7.34
C SER A 52 -22.15 -22.52 8.62
N GLU A 53 -21.90 -21.39 9.30
CA GLU A 53 -22.63 -20.94 10.49
C GLU A 53 -22.87 -19.43 10.35
N PHE A 54 -24.09 -18.99 10.63
CA PHE A 54 -24.45 -17.58 10.47
C PHE A 54 -25.30 -17.11 11.67
N GLU A 55 -24.61 -16.73 12.72
CA GLU A 55 -25.22 -16.16 13.92
C GLU A 55 -24.86 -14.67 14.07
N ARG A 56 -25.61 -13.97 14.92
CA ARG A 56 -25.46 -12.52 15.08
C ARG A 56 -24.04 -12.06 15.45
N ARG A 57 -23.29 -12.89 16.17
CA ARG A 57 -21.94 -12.58 16.67
C ARG A 57 -20.88 -13.60 16.26
N LYS A 58 -21.27 -14.67 15.60
CA LYS A 58 -20.38 -15.73 15.19
C LYS A 58 -20.75 -16.18 13.78
N ILE A 59 -19.83 -16.00 12.87
CA ILE A 59 -19.97 -16.44 11.49
C ILE A 59 -18.79 -17.33 11.17
N SER A 60 -19.07 -18.54 10.70
CA SER A 60 -18.08 -19.47 10.20
C SER A 60 -18.29 -19.69 8.70
N VAL A 61 -17.20 -19.92 7.99
CA VAL A 61 -17.23 -20.17 6.56
C VAL A 61 -16.37 -21.37 6.20
N LYS A 62 -16.79 -22.08 5.16
CA LYS A 62 -16.02 -23.15 4.54
C LYS A 62 -15.39 -22.64 3.25
N ILE A 63 -14.09 -22.77 3.11
CA ILE A 63 -13.36 -22.38 1.91
C ILE A 63 -13.54 -23.45 0.84
N ILE A 64 -14.16 -23.07 -0.29
CA ILE A 64 -14.51 -24.00 -1.38
C ILE A 64 -13.55 -23.96 -2.56
N ALA A 65 -12.85 -22.81 -2.76
CA ALA A 65 -11.85 -22.66 -3.81
C ALA A 65 -10.75 -21.67 -3.41
N ALA A 66 -9.55 -21.85 -3.96
CA ALA A 66 -8.44 -20.92 -3.87
C ALA A 66 -8.00 -20.53 -5.30
N ASN A 67 -8.04 -19.24 -5.61
CA ASN A 67 -7.75 -18.70 -6.93
C ASN A 67 -6.55 -17.78 -6.86
N LEU A 68 -5.49 -18.09 -7.60
CA LEU A 68 -4.33 -17.19 -7.72
C LEU A 68 -4.75 -15.90 -8.42
N VAL A 69 -4.49 -14.76 -7.79
CA VAL A 69 -4.78 -13.44 -8.35
C VAL A 69 -3.57 -12.98 -9.19
N GLN A 70 -3.80 -12.69 -10.47
CA GLN A 70 -2.76 -12.31 -11.44
C GLN A 70 -2.91 -10.85 -11.90
N ASN A 71 -3.17 -9.93 -10.98
CA ASN A 71 -3.34 -8.50 -11.26
C ASN A 71 -2.20 -7.63 -10.73
N GLU A 72 -1.18 -8.23 -10.12
CA GLU A 72 -0.03 -7.48 -9.62
C GLU A 72 0.91 -7.05 -10.76
N SER A 73 1.45 -5.85 -10.63
CA SER A 73 2.53 -5.39 -11.50
C SER A 73 3.77 -6.28 -11.35
N LYS A 74 4.47 -6.53 -12.47
CA LYS A 74 5.79 -7.18 -12.43
C LYS A 74 6.89 -6.25 -11.92
N LEU A 75 6.64 -4.94 -11.92
CA LEU A 75 7.55 -3.94 -11.39
C LEU A 75 7.47 -3.90 -9.87
N ASN A 76 8.61 -4.12 -9.22
CA ASN A 76 8.74 -3.88 -7.78
C ASN A 76 8.98 -2.39 -7.54
N LEU A 77 7.92 -1.65 -7.23
CA LEU A 77 7.96 -0.19 -7.03
C LEU A 77 7.91 0.16 -5.55
N THR A 78 8.96 0.83 -5.07
CA THR A 78 8.98 1.49 -3.76
C THR A 78 8.70 2.99 -3.94
N LEU A 79 7.69 3.50 -3.27
CA LEU A 79 7.45 4.93 -3.17
C LEU A 79 8.03 5.47 -1.85
N LEU A 80 9.04 6.34 -1.95
CA LEU A 80 9.57 7.13 -0.84
C LEU A 80 8.82 8.47 -0.87
N MET A 81 7.79 8.61 -0.05
CA MET A 81 6.87 9.76 -0.09
C MET A 81 7.07 10.65 1.12
N SER A 82 7.40 11.92 0.90
CA SER A 82 7.42 12.90 1.98
C SER A 82 6.07 13.01 2.67
N ILE A 83 6.09 13.05 4.00
CA ILE A 83 4.87 13.24 4.78
C ILE A 83 4.31 14.63 4.49
N ILE A 84 3.07 14.67 4.03
CA ILE A 84 2.31 15.88 3.68
C ILE A 84 1.05 15.99 4.54
N ALA A 85 0.19 16.97 4.25
CA ALA A 85 -1.07 17.12 4.98
C ALA A 85 -1.85 15.81 5.05
N SER A 86 -2.48 15.56 6.20
CA SER A 86 -2.98 14.25 6.59
C SER A 86 -3.96 13.63 5.60
N ASP A 87 -4.94 14.40 5.15
CA ASP A 87 -5.96 13.98 4.19
C ASP A 87 -5.36 13.65 2.82
N LYS A 88 -4.36 14.42 2.39
CA LYS A 88 -3.63 14.16 1.16
C LYS A 88 -2.77 12.91 1.26
N PHE A 89 -2.12 12.68 2.40
CA PHE A 89 -1.31 11.47 2.60
C PHE A 89 -2.19 10.22 2.65
N ASP A 90 -3.36 10.29 3.28
CA ASP A 90 -4.35 9.21 3.27
C ASP A 90 -4.77 8.85 1.83
N TRP A 91 -4.99 9.87 0.99
CA TRP A 91 -5.27 9.67 -0.44
C TRP A 91 -4.08 9.05 -1.20
N VAL A 92 -2.84 9.47 -0.89
CA VAL A 92 -1.63 8.84 -1.45
C VAL A 92 -1.58 7.36 -1.08
N VAL A 93 -1.79 7.00 0.20
CA VAL A 93 -1.81 5.60 0.65
C VAL A 93 -2.84 4.79 -0.14
N GLN A 94 -4.06 5.32 -0.27
CA GLN A 94 -5.12 4.68 -1.06
C GLN A 94 -4.69 4.46 -2.52
N LYS A 95 -4.19 5.49 -3.19
CA LYS A 95 -3.83 5.41 -4.62
C LYS A 95 -2.59 4.55 -4.86
N THR A 96 -1.64 4.49 -3.95
CA THR A 96 -0.50 3.58 -4.06
C THR A 96 -0.93 2.12 -4.03
N VAL A 97 -1.93 1.76 -3.20
CA VAL A 97 -2.52 0.42 -3.24
C VAL A 97 -3.18 0.16 -4.59
N GLU A 98 -4.09 1.03 -5.01
CA GLU A 98 -4.85 0.87 -6.26
C GLU A 98 -3.96 0.78 -7.51
N LEU A 99 -2.82 1.49 -7.51
CA LEU A 99 -1.86 1.52 -8.63
C LEU A 99 -0.81 0.41 -8.57
N GLY A 100 -0.85 -0.48 -7.58
CA GLY A 100 0.03 -1.64 -7.52
C GLY A 100 1.43 -1.34 -6.98
N VAL A 101 1.64 -0.26 -6.23
CA VAL A 101 2.90 -0.01 -5.51
C VAL A 101 3.15 -1.16 -4.54
N THR A 102 4.40 -1.64 -4.48
CA THR A 102 4.76 -2.78 -3.64
C THR A 102 5.09 -2.34 -2.22
N ARG A 103 5.79 -1.20 -2.08
CA ARG A 103 6.28 -0.68 -0.80
C ARG A 103 6.08 0.83 -0.70
N LEU A 104 5.62 1.31 0.45
CA LEU A 104 5.53 2.73 0.78
C LEU A 104 6.40 3.04 2.00
N ILE A 105 7.32 3.99 1.84
CA ILE A 105 8.17 4.51 2.90
C ILE A 105 7.80 5.98 3.11
N PRO A 106 7.10 6.35 4.18
CA PRO A 106 6.93 7.75 4.56
C PRO A 106 8.29 8.33 4.91
N ILE A 107 8.61 9.54 4.44
CA ILE A 107 9.90 10.17 4.74
C ILE A 107 9.75 11.55 5.39
N TYR A 108 10.70 11.86 6.27
CA TYR A 108 10.88 13.20 6.81
C TYR A 108 11.91 13.96 5.99
N ALA A 109 11.44 14.94 5.23
CA ALA A 109 12.24 15.95 4.57
C ALA A 109 12.33 17.21 5.46
N GLN A 110 13.13 18.20 5.09
CA GLN A 110 13.32 19.41 5.90
C GLN A 110 12.01 20.16 6.16
N ASN A 111 11.14 20.23 5.17
CA ASN A 111 9.87 20.97 5.24
C ASN A 111 8.68 20.10 5.59
N THR A 112 8.88 18.92 6.22
CA THR A 112 7.81 18.04 6.63
C THR A 112 7.49 18.18 8.12
N GLN A 113 6.20 18.05 8.46
CA GLN A 113 5.79 17.99 9.85
C GLN A 113 6.15 16.63 10.46
N ARG A 114 6.83 16.66 11.61
CA ARG A 114 7.16 15.45 12.36
C ARG A 114 6.04 15.06 13.31
N PHE A 115 5.75 13.78 13.38
CA PHE A 115 4.82 13.24 14.36
C PHE A 115 5.54 12.96 15.69
N LYS A 116 4.83 13.21 16.81
CA LYS A 116 5.21 12.62 18.10
C LYS A 116 4.95 11.12 18.08
N ALA A 117 5.69 10.34 18.88
CA ALA A 117 5.63 8.88 18.84
C ALA A 117 4.21 8.29 19.01
N ASP A 118 3.42 8.81 19.93
CA ASP A 118 2.03 8.42 20.18
C ASP A 118 1.12 8.68 18.94
N LYS A 119 1.29 9.86 18.33
CA LYS A 119 0.58 10.22 17.10
C LYS A 119 1.02 9.40 15.90
N LEU A 120 2.32 9.06 15.81
CA LEU A 120 2.84 8.23 14.73
C LEU A 120 2.22 6.84 14.77
N ALA A 121 2.19 6.18 15.93
CA ALA A 121 1.58 4.85 16.07
C ALA A 121 0.12 4.83 15.60
N SER A 122 -0.67 5.83 16.02
CA SER A 122 -2.06 5.98 15.57
C SER A 122 -2.18 6.23 14.07
N ARG A 123 -1.26 7.01 13.47
CA ARG A 123 -1.23 7.24 12.02
C ARG A 123 -0.89 5.99 11.24
N MET A 124 0.11 5.25 11.68
CA MET A 124 0.50 3.99 11.05
C MET A 124 -0.65 2.98 11.07
N GLU A 125 -1.38 2.89 12.18
CA GLU A 125 -2.57 2.03 12.27
C GLU A 125 -3.67 2.50 11.30
N HIS A 126 -3.92 3.81 11.21
CA HIS A 126 -4.88 4.38 10.28
C HIS A 126 -4.52 4.07 8.82
N TRP A 127 -3.27 4.26 8.42
CA TRP A 127 -2.80 3.95 7.07
C TRP A 127 -2.88 2.45 6.74
N ARG A 128 -2.60 1.56 7.72
CA ARG A 128 -2.83 0.12 7.53
C ARG A 128 -4.30 -0.21 7.26
N LYS A 129 -5.24 0.47 7.92
CA LYS A 129 -6.68 0.31 7.63
C LYS A 129 -7.04 0.78 6.21
N ILE A 130 -6.46 1.90 5.75
CA ILE A 130 -6.63 2.36 4.36
C ILE A 130 -6.08 1.31 3.38
N ILE A 131 -4.90 0.74 3.65
CA ILE A 131 -4.32 -0.31 2.80
C ILE A 131 -5.26 -1.51 2.70
N LEU A 132 -5.81 -1.98 3.81
CA LEU A 132 -6.74 -3.11 3.81
C LEU A 132 -8.00 -2.80 3.00
N SER A 133 -8.69 -1.68 3.30
CA SER A 133 -9.91 -1.31 2.58
C SER A 133 -9.69 -1.07 1.09
N SER A 134 -8.53 -0.47 0.73
CA SER A 134 -8.17 -0.25 -0.68
C SER A 134 -7.83 -1.56 -1.39
N SER A 135 -7.21 -2.54 -0.70
CA SER A 135 -6.94 -3.87 -1.24
C SER A 135 -8.24 -4.66 -1.44
N GLU A 136 -9.19 -4.54 -0.52
CA GLU A 136 -10.53 -5.12 -0.67
C GLU A 136 -11.23 -4.59 -1.92
N GLN A 137 -11.21 -3.27 -2.11
CA GLN A 137 -11.90 -2.61 -3.21
C GLN A 137 -11.20 -2.80 -4.57
N SER A 138 -9.87 -2.73 -4.63
CA SER A 138 -9.11 -2.84 -5.87
C SER A 138 -8.88 -4.28 -6.34
N GLY A 139 -9.19 -5.27 -5.50
CA GLY A 139 -9.00 -6.68 -5.82
C GLY A 139 -7.56 -7.16 -5.68
N ARG A 140 -6.68 -6.40 -5.01
CA ARG A 140 -5.31 -6.85 -4.74
C ARG A 140 -5.29 -7.92 -3.67
N ALA A 141 -4.67 -9.06 -3.97
CA ALA A 141 -4.48 -10.15 -3.00
C ALA A 141 -3.09 -10.12 -2.31
N ARG A 142 -2.24 -9.15 -2.68
CA ARG A 142 -1.00 -8.81 -1.98
C ARG A 142 -1.14 -7.45 -1.34
N LEU A 143 -0.73 -7.33 -0.07
CA LEU A 143 -0.80 -6.06 0.64
C LEU A 143 0.41 -5.18 0.31
N LEU A 144 0.17 -3.87 0.23
CA LEU A 144 1.23 -2.86 0.22
C LEU A 144 2.03 -2.96 1.53
N GLU A 145 3.35 -3.09 1.42
CA GLU A 145 4.25 -3.03 2.58
C GLU A 145 4.41 -1.57 3.03
N LEU A 146 3.85 -1.21 4.18
CA LEU A 146 4.03 0.10 4.79
C LEU A 146 5.16 0.04 5.83
N LEU A 147 6.25 0.74 5.56
CA LEU A 147 7.38 0.85 6.48
C LEU A 147 7.23 2.02 7.46
N GLU A 148 7.97 1.97 8.57
CA GLU A 148 8.06 3.10 9.50
C GLU A 148 8.71 4.31 8.81
N PRO A 149 8.31 5.54 9.16
CA PRO A 149 8.88 6.74 8.57
C PRO A 149 10.39 6.85 8.80
N LEU A 150 11.12 7.22 7.77
CA LEU A 150 12.57 7.40 7.79
C LEU A 150 12.95 8.86 7.54
N GLU A 151 14.11 9.25 8.06
CA GLU A 151 14.79 10.48 7.61
C GLU A 151 15.19 10.31 6.15
N LEU A 152 15.09 11.38 5.35
CA LEU A 152 15.45 11.36 3.93
C LEU A 152 16.82 10.72 3.69
N ALA A 153 17.83 11.12 4.47
CA ALA A 153 19.19 10.60 4.34
C ALA A 153 19.25 9.07 4.50
N SER A 154 18.55 8.55 5.50
CA SER A 154 18.48 7.10 5.74
C SER A 154 17.71 6.38 4.65
N ALA A 155 16.61 6.96 4.19
CA ALA A 155 15.76 6.38 3.15
C ALA A 155 16.51 6.25 1.81
N VAL A 156 17.21 7.31 1.36
CA VAL A 156 17.97 7.26 0.10
C VAL A 156 19.20 6.35 0.19
N ALA A 157 19.88 6.31 1.35
CA ALA A 157 21.04 5.45 1.57
C ALA A 157 20.67 3.96 1.61
N SER A 158 19.48 3.62 2.07
CA SER A 158 18.99 2.22 2.16
C SER A 158 18.44 1.69 0.83
N SER A 159 18.29 2.53 -0.18
CA SER A 159 17.76 2.13 -1.49
C SER A 159 18.69 1.18 -2.24
N THR A 160 18.16 0.04 -2.66
CA THR A 160 18.87 -0.99 -3.45
C THR A 160 18.22 -1.26 -4.81
N ALA A 161 17.24 -0.46 -5.21
CA ALA A 161 16.54 -0.62 -6.48
C ALA A 161 17.46 -0.47 -7.68
N ALA A 162 17.15 -1.21 -8.76
CA ALA A 162 17.89 -1.16 -10.03
C ALA A 162 17.83 0.21 -10.69
N ALA A 163 16.71 0.94 -10.49
CA ALA A 163 16.57 2.33 -10.93
C ALA A 163 16.02 3.19 -9.80
N LYS A 164 16.50 4.42 -9.69
CA LYS A 164 16.16 5.36 -8.63
C LYS A 164 15.87 6.72 -9.22
N PHE A 165 14.69 7.26 -8.90
CA PHE A 165 14.25 8.55 -9.43
C PHE A 165 13.78 9.48 -8.33
N ILE A 166 14.15 10.76 -8.43
CA ILE A 166 13.62 11.84 -7.63
C ILE A 166 12.76 12.74 -8.52
N LEU A 167 11.50 12.96 -8.13
CA LEU A 167 10.64 13.90 -8.84
C LEU A 167 11.08 15.33 -8.54
N SER A 168 11.50 16.03 -9.60
CA SER A 168 11.96 17.42 -9.51
C SER A 168 11.44 18.22 -10.69
N PRO A 169 10.80 19.39 -10.45
CA PRO A 169 10.29 20.23 -11.53
C PRO A 169 11.40 20.97 -12.31
N HIS A 170 12.62 21.04 -11.76
CA HIS A 170 13.70 21.87 -12.29
C HIS A 170 14.77 21.10 -13.09
N HIS A 171 14.71 19.78 -13.13
CA HIS A 171 15.72 18.97 -13.80
C HIS A 171 15.04 17.92 -14.69
N ALA A 172 14.92 18.22 -15.95
CA ALA A 172 14.39 17.29 -16.96
C ALA A 172 15.47 16.26 -17.37
N GLY A 173 15.60 15.20 -16.61
CA GLY A 173 16.26 13.99 -17.09
C GLY A 173 15.35 13.29 -18.11
N LYS A 174 15.90 12.84 -19.25
CA LYS A 174 15.16 11.92 -20.13
C LYS A 174 15.01 10.58 -19.41
N LEU A 175 13.80 10.18 -19.08
CA LEU A 175 13.54 8.83 -18.61
C LEU A 175 13.84 7.85 -19.76
N SER A 176 14.81 6.99 -19.59
CA SER A 176 14.94 5.80 -20.42
C SER A 176 13.96 4.76 -19.86
N LEU A 177 12.87 4.54 -20.58
CA LEU A 177 11.86 3.53 -20.24
C LEU A 177 12.38 2.10 -20.52
N HIS A 178 13.59 1.78 -20.08
CA HIS A 178 14.02 0.39 -20.06
C HIS A 178 13.21 -0.36 -18.99
N ALA A 179 12.85 -1.60 -19.28
CA ALA A 179 12.17 -2.43 -18.29
C ALA A 179 13.12 -2.66 -17.10
N HIS A 180 12.79 -2.02 -15.98
CA HIS A 180 13.48 -2.25 -14.71
C HIS A 180 12.65 -3.25 -13.89
N GLU A 181 13.35 -4.15 -13.20
CA GLU A 181 12.69 -5.08 -12.27
C GLU A 181 12.29 -4.41 -10.96
N SER A 182 13.04 -3.40 -10.55
CA SER A 182 12.77 -2.60 -9.35
C SER A 182 13.05 -1.12 -9.55
N VAL A 183 12.19 -0.29 -8.98
CA VAL A 183 12.29 1.17 -9.03
C VAL A 183 11.99 1.76 -7.66
N ASP A 184 12.83 2.68 -7.21
CA ASP A 184 12.56 3.53 -6.08
C ASP A 184 12.24 4.95 -6.60
N LEU A 185 11.07 5.46 -6.22
CA LEU A 185 10.58 6.77 -6.61
C LEU A 185 10.50 7.69 -5.39
N LEU A 186 11.29 8.76 -5.38
CA LEU A 186 11.35 9.75 -4.31
C LEU A 186 10.50 10.96 -4.65
N VAL A 187 9.52 11.27 -3.79
CA VAL A 187 8.54 12.36 -3.97
C VAL A 187 8.58 13.32 -2.79
N GLY A 188 8.77 14.60 -3.07
CA GLY A 188 8.87 15.66 -2.08
C GLY A 188 7.53 16.10 -1.46
N PRO A 189 7.59 16.95 -0.43
CA PRO A 189 6.42 17.63 0.12
C PRO A 189 5.93 18.72 -0.85
N GLU A 190 4.83 19.41 -0.51
CA GLU A 190 4.25 20.48 -1.32
C GLU A 190 5.27 21.63 -1.64
N GLY A 191 6.19 21.89 -0.72
CA GLY A 191 7.27 22.87 -0.93
C GLY A 191 8.48 22.35 -1.71
N GLY A 192 8.45 21.08 -2.14
CA GLY A 192 9.56 20.42 -2.82
C GLY A 192 10.75 20.10 -1.88
N PHE A 193 11.78 19.52 -2.47
CA PHE A 193 13.07 19.31 -1.83
C PHE A 193 13.95 20.55 -1.98
N ASN A 194 14.75 20.88 -0.97
CA ASN A 194 15.79 21.90 -1.12
C ASN A 194 17.00 21.34 -1.90
N GLN A 195 17.92 22.25 -2.26
CA GLN A 195 19.10 21.88 -3.06
C GLN A 195 19.96 20.80 -2.40
N ALA A 196 20.20 20.88 -1.09
CA ALA A 196 21.01 19.90 -0.37
C ALA A 196 20.35 18.51 -0.34
N GLU A 197 19.04 18.43 -0.23
CA GLU A 197 18.27 17.18 -0.28
C GLU A 197 18.32 16.54 -1.67
N VAL A 198 18.25 17.35 -2.72
CA VAL A 198 18.40 16.87 -4.11
C VAL A 198 19.81 16.36 -4.36
N GLU A 199 20.84 17.07 -3.89
CA GLU A 199 22.23 16.65 -4.01
C GLU A 199 22.50 15.36 -3.25
N LEU A 200 21.95 15.21 -2.04
CA LEU A 200 22.02 13.97 -1.26
C LEU A 200 21.39 12.79 -2.01
N ALA A 201 20.22 12.98 -2.61
CA ALA A 201 19.56 11.95 -3.40
C ALA A 201 20.40 11.59 -4.65
N HIS A 202 20.98 12.57 -5.34
CA HIS A 202 21.88 12.31 -6.48
C HIS A 202 23.12 11.51 -6.06
N GLN A 203 23.74 11.83 -4.93
CA GLN A 203 24.88 11.08 -4.38
C GLN A 203 24.52 9.62 -4.06
N ALA A 204 23.25 9.37 -3.69
CA ALA A 204 22.70 8.02 -3.48
C ALA A 204 22.27 7.32 -4.78
N GLY A 205 22.49 7.95 -5.94
CA GLY A 205 22.19 7.39 -7.26
C GLY A 205 20.78 7.63 -7.79
N PHE A 206 20.01 8.54 -7.18
CA PHE A 206 18.72 8.96 -7.70
C PHE A 206 18.92 9.93 -8.87
N ASN A 207 18.24 9.67 -9.98
CA ASN A 207 18.22 10.55 -11.15
C ASN A 207 16.99 11.45 -11.12
N SER A 208 17.14 12.74 -11.45
CA SER A 208 15.99 13.63 -11.51
C SER A 208 15.07 13.25 -12.68
N TRP A 209 13.78 13.22 -12.37
CA TRP A 209 12.73 12.96 -13.35
C TRP A 209 11.62 14.00 -13.25
N GLN A 210 11.17 14.48 -14.41
CA GLN A 210 10.06 15.42 -14.50
C GLN A 210 8.85 14.76 -15.15
N LEU A 211 7.71 14.78 -14.47
CA LEU A 211 6.43 14.27 -14.97
C LEU A 211 5.71 15.32 -15.84
N GLY A 212 6.26 15.56 -17.05
CA GLY A 212 5.69 16.52 -17.99
C GLY A 212 6.06 17.97 -17.71
N GLY A 213 5.48 18.92 -18.46
CA GLY A 213 5.82 20.35 -18.40
C GLY A 213 5.05 21.16 -17.35
N ARG A 214 4.18 20.53 -16.58
CA ARG A 214 3.42 21.18 -15.49
C ARG A 214 3.98 20.81 -14.14
N ILE A 215 3.95 21.75 -13.20
CA ILE A 215 4.18 21.47 -11.78
C ILE A 215 2.89 20.85 -11.23
N LEU A 216 3.02 19.68 -10.62
CA LEU A 216 1.92 18.93 -10.02
C LEU A 216 1.86 19.19 -8.52
#